data_2c9821513c946b82313f477b0df04650
#
_entry.id   2c9821513c946b82313f477b0df04650
#
_cell.length_a   1.000
_cell.length_b   1.000
_cell.length_c   1.000
_cell.angle_alpha   90.00
_cell.angle_beta   90.00
_cell.angle_gamma   90.00
#
_symmetry.space_group_name_H-M   'P 1'
#
loop_
_entity.id
_entity.type
_entity.pdbx_description
1 polymer ?
#
loop_
_entity_poly.entity_id
_entity_poly.type
_entity_poly.pdbx_seq_one_letter_code
_entity_poly.pdbx_strand_id
1 'polypeptide(L)'
;HGAYKPSGVSRTYPNLITREGVMGNEYSKWSNRITPEHNVTLPFTRGLLGEMDYTPVAFRNVRPEDFLIENKTHDGSPVVQSTRCHQLAMSVVYESALAVFCDSPDNYKNGIGTEFLKEVPTTWDDTKVLNASVGDYITIARKAGDKWFIGSMTDADERKLTINFSFLEKGKYKAKIFENAKNANEYPSEVNYKEEVFTNIDSFSIELAKGGGFVAILELIEE
;
A
#
# COMPACT_ATOMS: atom_id res chain seq x y z
N HIS A 1 13.27 -12.24 9.07
CA HIS A 1 12.55 -13.48 9.28
C HIS A 1 12.45 -13.79 10.77
N GLY A 2 11.36 -14.39 11.22
CA GLY A 2 11.14 -14.76 12.60
C GLY A 2 10.51 -13.70 13.50
N ALA A 3 9.95 -14.17 14.63
CA ALA A 3 9.28 -13.31 15.59
C ALA A 3 10.28 -12.34 16.23
N TYR A 4 9.89 -11.10 16.33
CA TYR A 4 10.72 -10.07 16.89
C TYR A 4 9.96 -8.97 17.59
N LYS A 5 10.49 -8.53 18.71
CA LYS A 5 10.02 -7.33 19.41
C LYS A 5 11.03 -6.20 19.13
N PRO A 6 10.79 -5.33 18.17
CA PRO A 6 11.67 -4.20 17.92
C PRO A 6 11.60 -3.22 19.09
N SER A 7 12.75 -2.86 19.62
CA SER A 7 12.85 -1.91 20.72
C SER A 7 14.19 -1.19 20.66
N GLY A 8 14.34 -0.32 19.65
CA GLY A 8 15.53 0.51 19.48
C GLY A 8 16.82 -0.26 19.15
N VAL A 9 16.70 -1.50 18.68
CA VAL A 9 17.86 -2.35 18.36
C VAL A 9 18.68 -1.76 17.20
N SER A 10 18.06 -1.06 16.27
CA SER A 10 18.73 -0.36 15.18
C SER A 10 19.71 0.72 15.68
N ARG A 11 19.51 1.26 16.90
CA ARG A 11 20.49 2.19 17.52
C ARG A 11 21.78 1.50 17.92
N THR A 12 21.70 0.22 18.27
CA THR A 12 22.88 -0.60 18.64
C THR A 12 23.49 -1.27 17.41
N TYR A 13 22.63 -1.68 16.47
CA TYR A 13 23.02 -2.37 15.24
C TYR A 13 22.51 -1.59 14.03
N PRO A 14 23.20 -0.53 13.60
CA PRO A 14 22.74 0.35 12.51
C PRO A 14 22.69 -0.34 11.14
N ASN A 15 23.26 -1.51 11.00
CA ASN A 15 23.15 -2.38 9.83
C ASN A 15 21.87 -3.24 9.82
N LEU A 16 21.02 -3.14 10.84
CA LEU A 16 19.70 -3.76 10.84
C LEU A 16 18.75 -2.93 10.00
N ILE A 17 18.26 -3.50 8.90
CA ILE A 17 17.42 -2.79 7.92
C ILE A 17 15.95 -3.03 8.23
N THR A 18 15.54 -4.28 8.43
CA THR A 18 14.14 -4.64 8.68
C THR A 18 14.03 -5.95 9.42
N ARG A 19 12.87 -6.23 10.00
CA ARG A 19 12.53 -7.51 10.60
C ARG A 19 11.08 -7.89 10.35
N GLU A 20 10.79 -9.16 10.30
CA GLU A 20 9.44 -9.68 10.13
C GLU A 20 8.56 -9.34 11.36
N GLY A 21 8.43 -10.19 12.32
CA GLY A 21 7.56 -10.02 13.49
C GLY A 21 6.11 -9.71 13.16
N VAL A 22 5.63 -10.12 11.98
CA VAL A 22 4.32 -9.83 11.41
C VAL A 22 3.89 -11.00 10.51
N MET A 23 2.59 -11.21 10.34
CA MET A 23 2.08 -12.11 9.32
C MET A 23 1.92 -11.33 8.01
N GLY A 24 2.90 -11.48 7.11
CA GLY A 24 2.87 -10.86 5.80
C GLY A 24 2.05 -11.64 4.76
N ASN A 25 1.99 -11.11 3.54
CA ASN A 25 1.21 -11.73 2.46
C ASN A 25 1.61 -13.17 2.16
N GLU A 26 2.86 -13.55 2.36
CA GLU A 26 3.29 -14.93 2.12
C GLU A 26 2.53 -15.94 2.98
N TYR A 27 2.02 -15.54 4.15
CA TYR A 27 1.21 -16.39 5.02
C TYR A 27 -0.14 -16.77 4.41
N SER A 28 -0.61 -16.07 3.39
CA SER A 28 -1.79 -16.46 2.63
C SER A 28 -1.69 -17.86 1.99
N LYS A 29 -0.48 -18.40 1.86
CA LYS A 29 -0.26 -19.80 1.44
C LYS A 29 -0.75 -20.82 2.47
N TRP A 30 -0.90 -20.44 3.74
CA TRP A 30 -1.17 -21.34 4.86
C TRP A 30 -2.33 -20.88 5.73
N SER A 31 -2.80 -19.64 5.56
CA SER A 31 -3.79 -19.04 6.46
C SER A 31 -4.68 -18.05 5.71
N ASN A 32 -5.95 -17.97 6.10
CA ASN A 32 -6.91 -16.95 5.64
C ASN A 32 -6.92 -15.69 6.53
N ARG A 33 -5.98 -15.55 7.47
CA ARG A 33 -5.96 -14.47 8.46
C ARG A 33 -5.35 -13.18 7.96
N ILE A 34 -4.75 -13.17 6.77
CA ILE A 34 -4.21 -11.98 6.14
C ILE A 34 -5.35 -11.27 5.39
N THR A 35 -6.20 -10.60 6.17
CA THR A 35 -7.39 -9.88 5.69
C THR A 35 -7.11 -8.39 5.52
N PRO A 36 -7.98 -7.63 4.84
CA PRO A 36 -7.88 -6.18 4.79
C PRO A 36 -7.81 -5.51 6.17
N GLU A 37 -8.59 -5.98 7.16
CA GLU A 37 -8.56 -5.49 8.55
C GLU A 37 -7.19 -5.74 9.22
N HIS A 38 -6.61 -6.92 9.00
CA HIS A 38 -5.26 -7.20 9.46
C HIS A 38 -4.28 -6.18 8.87
N ASN A 39 -4.37 -5.94 7.57
CA ASN A 39 -3.46 -5.04 6.87
C ASN A 39 -3.56 -3.59 7.37
N VAL A 40 -4.78 -3.05 7.53
CA VAL A 40 -4.96 -1.66 7.99
C VAL A 40 -4.68 -1.48 9.49
N THR A 41 -4.64 -2.57 10.27
CA THR A 41 -4.26 -2.54 11.69
C THR A 41 -2.76 -2.44 11.90
N LEU A 42 -1.96 -2.97 10.98
CA LEU A 42 -0.49 -3.04 11.13
C LEU A 42 0.20 -1.68 11.27
N PRO A 43 -0.16 -0.61 10.55
CA PRO A 43 0.45 0.70 10.74
C PRO A 43 0.32 1.26 12.15
N PHE A 44 -0.76 0.92 12.86
CA PHE A 44 -1.05 1.38 14.22
C PHE A 44 -0.52 0.45 15.32
N THR A 45 0.03 -0.69 14.96
CA THR A 45 0.50 -1.70 15.91
C THR A 45 1.94 -2.09 15.61
N ARG A 46 2.18 -3.07 14.74
CA ARG A 46 3.53 -3.55 14.40
C ARG A 46 4.38 -2.43 13.78
N GLY A 47 3.79 -1.58 12.93
CA GLY A 47 4.48 -0.47 12.27
C GLY A 47 5.02 0.59 13.22
N LEU A 48 4.39 0.79 14.38
CA LEU A 48 4.90 1.71 15.42
C LEU A 48 6.24 1.27 16.03
N LEU A 49 6.60 0.01 15.87
CA LEU A 49 7.82 -0.55 16.44
C LEU A 49 9.01 -0.46 15.48
N GLY A 50 8.81 0.09 14.29
CA GLY A 50 9.80 0.25 13.23
C GLY A 50 9.52 -0.60 12.00
N GLU A 51 10.47 -0.59 11.10
CA GLU A 51 10.41 -1.23 9.78
C GLU A 51 10.03 -2.72 9.87
N MET A 52 9.21 -3.17 8.92
CA MET A 52 8.74 -4.55 8.90
C MET A 52 8.91 -5.21 7.54
N ASP A 53 9.39 -6.45 7.55
CA ASP A 53 9.47 -7.33 6.39
C ASP A 53 8.11 -8.04 6.20
N TYR A 54 7.18 -7.33 5.57
CA TYR A 54 5.79 -7.79 5.40
C TYR A 54 5.58 -8.68 4.19
N THR A 55 6.45 -8.64 3.19
CA THR A 55 6.23 -9.23 1.86
C THR A 55 4.97 -8.66 1.15
N PRO A 56 4.92 -7.34 0.88
CA PRO A 56 3.76 -6.69 0.29
C PRO A 56 3.59 -6.97 -1.21
N VAL A 57 2.53 -6.40 -1.79
CA VAL A 57 2.32 -6.25 -3.23
C VAL A 57 2.13 -7.56 -3.98
N ALA A 58 1.08 -8.32 -3.65
CA ALA A 58 0.63 -9.43 -4.50
C ALA A 58 -0.33 -8.95 -5.59
N PHE A 59 -0.18 -9.48 -6.81
CA PHE A 59 -1.03 -9.16 -7.96
C PHE A 59 -2.10 -10.21 -8.26
N ARG A 60 -2.22 -11.23 -7.42
CA ARG A 60 -3.27 -12.25 -7.46
C ARG A 60 -4.34 -11.96 -6.44
N ASN A 61 -5.20 -11.06 -6.82
CA ASN A 61 -6.23 -10.49 -5.96
C ASN A 61 -7.54 -11.26 -6.14
N VAL A 62 -8.14 -11.70 -5.04
CA VAL A 62 -9.46 -12.34 -5.00
C VAL A 62 -10.32 -11.68 -3.94
N ARG A 63 -11.64 -11.86 -4.06
CA ARG A 63 -12.57 -11.48 -3.00
C ARG A 63 -12.38 -12.40 -1.79
N PRO A 64 -12.66 -11.95 -0.55
CA PRO A 64 -12.53 -12.79 0.63
C PRO A 64 -13.35 -14.09 0.55
N GLU A 65 -14.56 -14.06 -0.05
CA GLU A 65 -15.42 -15.21 -0.24
C GLU A 65 -14.88 -16.23 -1.26
N ASP A 66 -14.00 -15.81 -2.16
CA ASP A 66 -13.37 -16.67 -3.17
C ASP A 66 -11.98 -17.15 -2.73
N PHE A 67 -11.53 -16.73 -1.56
CA PHE A 67 -10.20 -17.09 -1.08
C PHE A 67 -10.16 -18.55 -0.60
N LEU A 68 -9.22 -19.31 -1.16
CA LEU A 68 -8.92 -20.67 -0.74
C LEU A 68 -7.43 -20.80 -0.46
N ILE A 69 -7.06 -21.41 0.67
CA ILE A 69 -5.66 -21.62 1.05
C ILE A 69 -4.92 -22.45 -0.01
N GLU A 70 -5.62 -23.34 -0.71
CA GLU A 70 -5.11 -24.17 -1.80
C GLU A 70 -4.88 -23.39 -3.11
N ASN A 71 -5.32 -22.15 -3.20
CA ASN A 71 -5.07 -21.28 -4.36
C ASN A 71 -3.58 -20.90 -4.47
N LYS A 72 -2.75 -21.91 -4.44
CA LYS A 72 -1.33 -21.81 -4.77
C LYS A 72 -1.17 -21.90 -6.27
N THR A 73 -0.38 -21.05 -6.78
CA THR A 73 0.01 -21.11 -8.18
C THR A 73 1.19 -22.05 -8.37
N HIS A 74 1.48 -22.41 -9.60
CA HIS A 74 2.60 -23.31 -9.93
C HIS A 74 3.95 -22.77 -9.42
N ASP A 75 4.10 -21.46 -9.29
CA ASP A 75 5.30 -20.79 -8.79
C ASP A 75 5.32 -20.57 -7.27
N GLY A 76 4.27 -21.03 -6.56
CA GLY A 76 4.16 -20.93 -5.11
C GLY A 76 3.84 -19.52 -4.57
N SER A 77 3.52 -18.54 -5.44
CA SER A 77 3.14 -17.19 -5.01
C SER A 77 1.76 -17.20 -4.32
N PRO A 78 1.53 -16.33 -3.33
CA PRO A 78 0.26 -16.27 -2.63
C PRO A 78 -0.86 -15.62 -3.45
N VAL A 79 -2.09 -16.00 -3.17
CA VAL A 79 -3.31 -15.28 -3.51
C VAL A 79 -3.69 -14.42 -2.31
N VAL A 80 -4.21 -13.21 -2.51
CA VAL A 80 -4.50 -12.25 -1.44
C VAL A 80 -5.94 -11.75 -1.48
N GLN A 81 -6.52 -11.50 -0.29
CA GLN A 81 -7.93 -11.14 -0.08
C GLN A 81 -8.16 -9.61 -0.12
N SER A 82 -7.50 -8.91 -1.01
CA SER A 82 -7.64 -7.46 -1.14
C SER A 82 -7.49 -7.02 -2.59
N THR A 83 -7.88 -5.78 -2.89
CA THR A 83 -7.73 -5.26 -4.25
C THR A 83 -6.27 -5.00 -4.62
N ARG A 84 -6.00 -4.88 -5.91
CA ARG A 84 -4.69 -4.49 -6.41
C ARG A 84 -4.25 -3.12 -5.88
N CYS A 85 -5.15 -2.16 -5.83
CA CYS A 85 -4.84 -0.83 -5.30
C CYS A 85 -4.48 -0.86 -3.82
N HIS A 86 -5.11 -1.74 -3.02
CA HIS A 86 -4.71 -1.98 -1.63
C HIS A 86 -3.27 -2.51 -1.54
N GLN A 87 -2.94 -3.46 -2.40
CA GLN A 87 -1.60 -4.03 -2.45
C GLN A 87 -0.54 -3.00 -2.88
N LEU A 88 -0.84 -2.16 -3.86
CA LEU A 88 0.03 -1.05 -4.24
C LEU A 88 0.23 -0.06 -3.09
N ALA A 89 -0.86 0.27 -2.37
CA ALA A 89 -0.81 1.20 -1.25
C ALA A 89 0.09 0.74 -0.10
N MET A 90 0.26 -0.57 0.09
CA MET A 90 1.18 -1.12 1.10
C MET A 90 2.61 -0.62 0.91
N SER A 91 3.07 -0.40 -0.33
CA SER A 91 4.42 0.10 -0.61
C SER A 91 4.66 1.54 -0.15
N VAL A 92 3.59 2.30 0.11
CA VAL A 92 3.66 3.65 0.68
C VAL A 92 3.34 3.62 2.18
N VAL A 93 2.32 2.85 2.58
CA VAL A 93 1.81 2.84 3.95
C VAL A 93 2.79 2.14 4.90
N TYR A 94 3.37 1.02 4.48
CA TYR A 94 4.32 0.29 5.31
C TYR A 94 5.73 0.86 5.15
N GLU A 95 6.41 1.01 6.26
CA GLU A 95 7.80 1.45 6.26
C GLU A 95 8.73 0.24 6.25
N SER A 96 9.57 0.16 5.23
CA SER A 96 10.62 -0.83 5.15
C SER A 96 11.65 -0.38 4.12
N ALA A 97 12.89 -0.16 4.54
CA ALA A 97 13.99 0.19 3.63
C ALA A 97 14.34 -0.96 2.67
N LEU A 98 13.91 -2.18 2.99
CA LEU A 98 14.00 -3.36 2.13
C LEU A 98 12.65 -4.06 2.10
N ALA A 99 11.86 -3.86 1.05
CA ALA A 99 10.60 -4.53 0.82
C ALA A 99 10.77 -5.64 -0.22
N VAL A 100 10.50 -6.88 0.19
CA VAL A 100 10.48 -8.04 -0.71
C VAL A 100 9.06 -8.28 -1.16
N PHE A 101 8.79 -8.13 -2.46
CA PHE A 101 7.46 -8.39 -3.02
C PHE A 101 7.18 -9.89 -3.09
N CYS A 102 5.95 -10.29 -2.78
CA CYS A 102 5.61 -11.71 -2.55
C CYS A 102 5.12 -12.46 -3.80
N ASP A 103 5.00 -11.81 -4.94
CA ASP A 103 4.50 -12.42 -6.16
C ASP A 103 5.63 -12.75 -7.15
N SER A 104 5.31 -13.51 -8.19
CA SER A 104 6.26 -13.88 -9.23
C SER A 104 6.54 -12.69 -10.16
N PRO A 105 7.77 -12.56 -10.68
CA PRO A 105 8.12 -11.51 -11.62
C PRO A 105 7.22 -11.44 -12.86
N ASP A 106 6.68 -12.59 -13.30
CA ASP A 106 5.82 -12.65 -14.48
C ASP A 106 4.46 -11.97 -14.26
N ASN A 107 3.96 -11.95 -13.02
CA ASN A 107 2.71 -11.27 -12.70
C ASN A 107 2.85 -9.74 -12.70
N TYR A 108 4.04 -9.22 -12.48
CA TYR A 108 4.30 -7.79 -12.54
C TYR A 108 4.51 -7.27 -13.96
N LYS A 109 5.04 -8.08 -14.90
CA LYS A 109 5.48 -7.63 -16.24
C LYS A 109 4.42 -6.87 -17.04
N ASN A 110 3.16 -7.27 -16.93
CA ASN A 110 2.05 -6.67 -17.68
C ASN A 110 0.92 -6.18 -16.74
N GLY A 111 1.18 -6.10 -15.44
CA GLY A 111 0.18 -5.73 -14.46
C GLY A 111 0.00 -4.21 -14.39
N ILE A 112 -1.25 -3.74 -14.46
CA ILE A 112 -1.55 -2.33 -14.15
C ILE A 112 -1.10 -2.05 -12.71
N GLY A 113 -0.35 -0.97 -12.52
CA GLY A 113 0.29 -0.61 -11.25
C GLY A 113 1.79 -0.92 -11.19
N THR A 114 2.34 -1.71 -12.13
CA THR A 114 3.79 -1.96 -12.19
C THR A 114 4.58 -0.68 -12.42
N GLU A 115 4.05 0.27 -13.18
CA GLU A 115 4.70 1.57 -13.40
C GLU A 115 4.79 2.37 -12.10
N PHE A 116 3.77 2.26 -11.23
CA PHE A 116 3.85 2.83 -9.88
C PHE A 116 4.99 2.20 -9.06
N LEU A 117 5.11 0.87 -9.09
CA LEU A 117 6.14 0.14 -8.34
C LEU A 117 7.56 0.44 -8.81
N LYS A 118 7.75 0.83 -10.06
CA LYS A 118 9.06 1.27 -10.58
C LYS A 118 9.50 2.64 -10.06
N GLU A 119 8.55 3.48 -9.66
CA GLU A 119 8.81 4.83 -9.17
C GLU A 119 8.81 4.93 -7.65
N VAL A 120 8.04 4.08 -6.94
CA VAL A 120 7.93 4.17 -5.48
C VAL A 120 9.26 3.82 -4.80
N PRO A 121 9.80 4.72 -3.95
CA PRO A 121 11.03 4.45 -3.23
C PRO A 121 10.77 3.61 -1.96
N THR A 122 11.84 3.20 -1.29
CA THR A 122 11.79 2.46 -0.03
C THR A 122 12.17 3.31 1.18
N THR A 123 12.66 4.52 0.96
CA THR A 123 13.05 5.48 2.01
C THR A 123 12.42 6.84 1.75
N TRP A 124 12.14 7.59 2.80
CA TRP A 124 11.30 8.76 2.75
C TRP A 124 11.92 9.94 3.48
N ASP A 125 11.75 11.15 2.92
CA ASP A 125 12.24 12.39 3.51
C ASP A 125 11.22 13.00 4.49
N ASP A 126 9.91 12.81 4.23
CA ASP A 126 8.82 13.30 5.09
C ASP A 126 7.61 12.37 5.01
N THR A 127 6.77 12.40 6.06
CA THR A 127 5.54 11.60 6.16
C THR A 127 4.43 12.41 6.78
N LYS A 128 3.25 12.41 6.13
CA LYS A 128 2.01 13.03 6.61
C LYS A 128 0.90 11.99 6.68
N VAL A 129 0.26 11.85 7.82
CA VAL A 129 -0.98 11.06 7.95
C VAL A 129 -2.14 11.99 7.59
N LEU A 130 -2.86 11.66 6.52
CA LEU A 130 -3.93 12.49 5.98
C LEU A 130 -5.30 12.09 6.54
N ASN A 131 -5.57 10.80 6.62
CA ASN A 131 -6.79 10.22 7.18
C ASN A 131 -6.43 8.92 7.90
N ALA A 132 -7.00 8.67 9.08
CA ALA A 132 -6.74 7.44 9.80
C ALA A 132 -7.82 7.10 10.81
N SER A 133 -8.17 5.82 10.91
CA SER A 133 -8.94 5.20 11.99
C SER A 133 -8.38 3.81 12.24
N VAL A 134 -8.09 3.50 13.49
CA VAL A 134 -7.41 2.25 13.86
C VAL A 134 -8.28 1.04 13.49
N GLY A 135 -7.74 0.17 12.65
CA GLY A 135 -8.41 -1.04 12.18
C GLY A 135 -9.37 -0.84 11.02
N ASP A 136 -9.69 0.41 10.66
CA ASP A 136 -10.67 0.74 9.62
C ASP A 136 -9.99 1.19 8.32
N TYR A 137 -9.17 2.23 8.38
CA TYR A 137 -8.50 2.80 7.20
C TYR A 137 -7.30 3.66 7.56
N ILE A 138 -6.45 3.89 6.57
CA ILE A 138 -5.31 4.80 6.67
C ILE A 138 -5.00 5.41 5.31
N THR A 139 -4.68 6.71 5.28
CA THR A 139 -4.13 7.42 4.13
C THR A 139 -2.88 8.17 4.55
N ILE A 140 -1.76 7.85 3.92
CA ILE A 140 -0.46 8.47 4.18
C ILE A 140 0.05 9.11 2.91
N ALA A 141 0.64 10.30 3.02
CA ALA A 141 1.48 10.91 2.00
C ALA A 141 2.94 10.90 2.46
N ARG A 142 3.84 10.46 1.60
CA ARG A 142 5.28 10.40 1.86
C ARG A 142 6.06 11.13 0.78
N LYS A 143 7.07 11.92 1.18
CA LYS A 143 7.94 12.65 0.26
C LYS A 143 9.23 11.88 0.02
N ALA A 144 9.67 11.87 -1.23
CA ALA A 144 11.01 11.44 -1.61
C ALA A 144 11.52 12.33 -2.74
N GLY A 145 12.58 13.09 -2.46
CA GLY A 145 13.07 14.13 -3.35
C GLY A 145 11.99 15.20 -3.60
N ASP A 146 11.68 15.43 -4.85
CA ASP A 146 10.67 16.39 -5.33
C ASP A 146 9.27 15.82 -5.51
N LYS A 147 9.08 14.51 -5.25
CA LYS A 147 7.81 13.80 -5.42
C LYS A 147 7.13 13.49 -4.10
N TRP A 148 5.80 13.48 -4.13
CA TRP A 148 4.96 12.92 -3.08
C TRP A 148 4.26 11.65 -3.55
N PHE A 149 4.21 10.66 -2.68
CA PHE A 149 3.55 9.38 -2.89
C PHE A 149 2.42 9.23 -1.89
N ILE A 150 1.21 9.00 -2.37
CA ILE A 150 0.05 8.80 -1.50
C ILE A 150 -0.36 7.34 -1.57
N GLY A 151 -0.59 6.73 -0.40
CA GLY A 151 -1.18 5.40 -0.26
C GLY A 151 -2.37 5.44 0.68
N SER A 152 -3.49 4.86 0.26
CA SER A 152 -4.68 4.71 1.09
C SER A 152 -5.16 3.26 1.06
N MET A 153 -5.54 2.74 2.23
CA MET A 153 -6.05 1.39 2.42
C MET A 153 -7.29 1.41 3.31
N THR A 154 -8.26 0.55 3.03
CA THR A 154 -9.44 0.30 3.88
C THR A 154 -9.56 -1.18 4.26
N ASP A 155 -10.30 -1.46 5.32
CA ASP A 155 -10.74 -2.79 5.74
C ASP A 155 -11.75 -3.41 4.75
N ALA A 156 -12.61 -4.32 5.20
CA ALA A 156 -13.64 -4.95 4.37
C ALA A 156 -14.81 -4.02 3.98
N ASP A 157 -14.85 -2.79 4.50
CA ASP A 157 -15.89 -1.82 4.20
C ASP A 157 -15.49 -0.87 3.06
N GLU A 158 -16.45 -0.56 2.19
CA GLU A 158 -16.30 0.52 1.22
C GLU A 158 -16.21 1.87 1.93
N ARG A 159 -15.36 2.76 1.41
CA ARG A 159 -15.20 4.09 2.01
C ARG A 159 -15.07 5.17 0.96
N LYS A 160 -15.59 6.34 1.31
CA LYS A 160 -15.31 7.57 0.60
C LYS A 160 -14.55 8.50 1.51
N LEU A 161 -13.33 8.87 1.12
CA LEU A 161 -12.44 9.73 1.88
C LEU A 161 -12.08 10.96 1.07
N THR A 162 -11.69 12.04 1.75
CA THR A 162 -11.22 13.27 1.09
C THR A 162 -9.76 13.47 1.42
N ILE A 163 -8.94 13.64 0.41
CA ILE A 163 -7.53 14.03 0.51
C ILE A 163 -7.46 15.55 0.34
N ASN A 164 -6.98 16.27 1.34
CA ASN A 164 -6.67 17.69 1.24
C ASN A 164 -5.18 17.85 0.92
N PHE A 165 -4.86 18.61 -0.11
CA PHE A 165 -3.47 18.80 -0.55
C PHE A 165 -2.74 19.95 0.17
N SER A 166 -3.24 20.42 1.30
CA SER A 166 -2.63 21.48 2.11
C SER A 166 -1.23 21.17 2.66
N PHE A 167 -0.79 19.92 2.57
CA PHE A 167 0.57 19.50 2.90
C PHE A 167 1.58 19.80 1.79
N LEU A 168 1.12 20.09 0.57
CA LEU A 168 1.96 20.47 -0.56
C LEU A 168 2.42 21.93 -0.44
N GLU A 169 3.57 22.22 -0.95
CA GLU A 169 4.02 23.59 -1.18
C GLU A 169 3.14 24.26 -2.28
N LYS A 170 3.18 25.59 -2.35
CA LYS A 170 2.45 26.32 -3.39
C LYS A 170 3.00 25.92 -4.77
N GLY A 171 2.12 25.61 -5.70
CA GLY A 171 2.48 25.19 -7.04
C GLY A 171 1.43 24.29 -7.67
N LYS A 172 1.68 23.89 -8.91
CA LYS A 172 0.87 22.90 -9.64
C LYS A 172 1.57 21.56 -9.66
N TYR A 173 0.84 20.51 -9.32
CA TYR A 173 1.33 19.16 -9.24
C TYR A 173 0.60 18.26 -10.23
N LYS A 174 1.34 17.58 -11.11
CA LYS A 174 0.80 16.50 -11.91
C LYS A 174 0.71 15.25 -11.04
N ALA A 175 -0.47 14.66 -10.98
CA ALA A 175 -0.76 13.43 -10.26
C ALA A 175 -0.98 12.27 -11.23
N LYS A 176 -0.23 11.19 -11.08
CA LYS A 176 -0.50 9.87 -11.65
C LYS A 176 -1.29 9.08 -10.61
N ILE A 177 -2.51 8.72 -10.93
CA ILE A 177 -3.48 8.13 -9.99
C ILE A 177 -3.81 6.71 -10.41
N PHE A 178 -3.75 5.77 -9.44
CA PHE A 178 -4.22 4.40 -9.56
C PHE A 178 -5.29 4.18 -8.49
N GLU A 179 -6.50 3.94 -8.90
CA GLU A 179 -7.66 3.79 -8.03
C GLU A 179 -8.44 2.51 -8.33
N ASN A 180 -9.27 2.06 -7.39
CA ASN A 180 -10.14 0.93 -7.64
C ASN A 180 -11.05 1.19 -8.84
N ALA A 181 -11.14 0.22 -9.75
CA ALA A 181 -12.15 0.25 -10.79
C ALA A 181 -13.56 0.17 -10.17
N LYS A 182 -14.57 0.67 -10.89
CA LYS A 182 -15.97 0.70 -10.38
C LYS A 182 -16.52 -0.68 -10.01
N ASN A 183 -16.00 -1.73 -10.63
CA ASN A 183 -16.35 -3.13 -10.41
C ASN A 183 -15.32 -3.89 -9.55
N ALA A 184 -14.46 -3.18 -8.82
CA ALA A 184 -13.39 -3.79 -8.04
C ALA A 184 -13.89 -4.71 -6.91
N ASN A 185 -15.12 -4.53 -6.44
CA ASN A 185 -15.75 -5.47 -5.49
C ASN A 185 -16.00 -6.85 -6.10
N GLU A 186 -16.12 -6.94 -7.41
CA GLU A 186 -16.32 -8.19 -8.16
C GLU A 186 -15.00 -8.67 -8.79
N TYR A 187 -14.19 -7.72 -9.26
CA TYR A 187 -12.91 -7.98 -9.93
C TYR A 187 -11.77 -7.20 -9.23
N PRO A 188 -11.27 -7.70 -8.08
CA PRO A 188 -10.34 -6.95 -7.22
C PRO A 188 -8.97 -6.66 -7.84
N SER A 189 -8.63 -7.29 -8.96
CA SER A 189 -7.42 -7.01 -9.73
C SER A 189 -7.54 -5.82 -10.68
N GLU A 190 -8.75 -5.30 -10.91
CA GLU A 190 -8.93 -4.21 -11.86
C GLU A 190 -8.62 -2.86 -11.24
N VAL A 191 -7.85 -2.07 -11.99
CA VAL A 191 -7.35 -0.76 -11.60
C VAL A 191 -7.70 0.24 -12.68
N ASN A 192 -8.20 1.40 -12.26
CA ASN A 192 -8.38 2.56 -13.11
C ASN A 192 -7.14 3.48 -12.99
N TYR A 193 -6.58 3.88 -14.12
CA TYR A 193 -5.47 4.83 -14.19
C TYR A 193 -5.93 6.14 -14.80
N LYS A 194 -5.53 7.27 -14.20
CA LYS A 194 -5.75 8.61 -14.75
C LYS A 194 -4.64 9.57 -14.32
N GLU A 195 -4.56 10.69 -15.03
CA GLU A 195 -3.70 11.80 -14.66
C GLU A 195 -4.56 13.04 -14.41
N GLU A 196 -4.24 13.78 -13.35
CA GLU A 196 -4.90 15.02 -12.98
C GLU A 196 -3.87 16.06 -12.53
N VAL A 197 -4.27 17.32 -12.43
CA VAL A 197 -3.43 18.40 -11.92
C VAL A 197 -4.10 19.01 -10.69
N PHE A 198 -3.33 19.16 -9.62
CA PHE A 198 -3.79 19.73 -8.35
C PHE A 198 -2.85 20.84 -7.89
N THR A 199 -3.39 21.67 -7.01
CA THR A 199 -2.66 22.67 -6.24
C THR A 199 -2.78 22.37 -4.75
N ASN A 200 -2.02 23.07 -3.92
CA ASN A 200 -2.06 22.92 -2.46
C ASN A 200 -3.39 23.37 -1.81
N ILE A 201 -4.28 24.03 -2.53
CA ILE A 201 -5.60 24.46 -2.03
C ILE A 201 -6.73 23.53 -2.46
N ASP A 202 -6.43 22.54 -3.30
CA ASP A 202 -7.42 21.58 -3.78
C ASP A 202 -7.67 20.45 -2.78
N SER A 203 -8.76 19.75 -3.01
CA SER A 203 -9.07 18.48 -2.37
C SER A 203 -9.55 17.46 -3.39
N PHE A 204 -9.33 16.20 -3.12
CA PHE A 204 -9.70 15.10 -4.00
C PHE A 204 -10.46 14.03 -3.23
N SER A 205 -11.61 13.61 -3.75
CA SER A 205 -12.41 12.53 -3.17
C SER A 205 -11.99 11.20 -3.76
N ILE A 206 -11.60 10.26 -2.91
CA ILE A 206 -11.28 8.88 -3.28
C ILE A 206 -12.41 7.94 -2.84
N GLU A 207 -12.71 6.95 -3.67
CA GLU A 207 -13.66 5.88 -3.37
C GLU A 207 -12.88 4.56 -3.28
N LEU A 208 -12.94 3.94 -2.11
CA LEU A 208 -12.27 2.68 -1.83
C LEU A 208 -13.30 1.56 -1.85
N ALA A 209 -13.06 0.53 -2.65
CA ALA A 209 -13.84 -0.71 -2.65
C ALA A 209 -13.62 -1.49 -1.34
N LYS A 210 -14.34 -2.56 -1.13
CA LYS A 210 -14.11 -3.50 0.00
C LYS A 210 -12.68 -4.07 -0.07
N GLY A 211 -11.92 -3.97 1.00
CA GLY A 211 -10.49 -4.30 0.97
C GLY A 211 -9.74 -3.50 -0.07
N GLY A 212 -10.20 -2.28 -0.32
CA GLY A 212 -9.73 -1.42 -1.39
C GLY A 212 -8.54 -0.56 -1.03
N GLY A 213 -8.04 0.14 -2.04
CA GLY A 213 -6.94 1.08 -1.87
C GLY A 213 -6.89 2.12 -2.99
N PHE A 214 -5.94 3.02 -2.82
CA PHE A 214 -5.64 4.10 -3.74
C PHE A 214 -4.17 4.43 -3.66
N VAL A 215 -3.53 4.71 -4.78
CA VAL A 215 -2.18 5.30 -4.79
C VAL A 215 -2.08 6.44 -5.80
N ALA A 216 -1.23 7.40 -5.49
CA ALA A 216 -0.90 8.48 -6.41
C ALA A 216 0.57 8.89 -6.27
N ILE A 217 1.13 9.39 -7.38
CA ILE A 217 2.42 10.07 -7.43
C ILE A 217 2.16 11.51 -7.84
N LEU A 218 2.57 12.47 -7.03
CA LEU A 218 2.46 13.90 -7.34
C LEU A 218 3.86 14.47 -7.61
N GLU A 219 4.02 15.13 -8.72
CA GLU A 219 5.26 15.78 -9.16
C GLU A 219 4.98 17.25 -9.46
N LEU A 220 5.80 18.15 -8.88
CA LEU A 220 5.68 19.59 -9.12
C LEU A 220 6.01 19.87 -10.58
N ILE A 221 5.13 20.59 -11.29
CA ILE A 221 5.30 20.98 -12.70
C ILE A 221 5.39 22.50 -12.90
N GLU A 222 4.92 23.28 -11.93
CA GLU A 222 4.94 24.74 -11.98
C GLU A 222 4.86 25.30 -10.55
N GLU A 223 5.72 26.27 -10.21
CA GLU A 223 5.76 26.97 -8.92
C GLU A 223 4.73 28.11 -8.81
#